data_37518235761182ea22139da07389028d
#
_entry.id   37518235761182ea22139da07389028d
#
_cell.length_a   1.000
_cell.length_b   1.000
_cell.length_c   1.000
_cell.angle_alpha   90.00
_cell.angle_beta   90.00
_cell.angle_gamma   90.00
#
_symmetry.space_group_name_H-M   'P 1'
#
loop_
_entity.id
_entity.type
_entity.pdbx_description
1 polymer ?
#
loop_
_entity_poly.entity_id
_entity_poly.type
_entity_poly.pdbx_seq_one_letter_code
_entity_poly.pdbx_strand_id
1 'polypeptide(L)'
;MSEHKTWRVEVSIAEDGDVTRSTAVLNTDDGRSFRSEGLARRNPQDTPAPRIGDELATARAMSELTHKLLEAVARDIEETQGARPQHLVG
;
A
#
# COMPACT_ATOMS: atom_id res chain seq x y z
N MET A 1 -26.15 15.36 7.21
CA MET A 1 -25.05 16.09 6.62
C MET A 1 -23.89 15.16 6.42
N SER A 2 -23.25 15.22 5.27
CA SER A 2 -22.14 14.32 5.00
C SER A 2 -20.85 15.12 4.92
N GLU A 3 -19.77 14.47 5.32
CA GLU A 3 -18.44 15.02 5.20
C GLU A 3 -17.70 14.27 4.12
N HIS A 4 -16.87 15.02 3.41
CA HIS A 4 -16.07 14.42 2.36
C HIS A 4 -14.60 14.55 2.72
N LYS A 5 -13.89 13.43 2.62
CA LYS A 5 -12.45 13.41 2.84
C LYS A 5 -11.80 12.85 1.61
N THR A 6 -10.60 13.32 1.34
CA THR A 6 -9.86 12.83 0.19
C THR A 6 -8.50 12.34 0.67
N TRP A 7 -8.19 11.12 0.34
CA TRP A 7 -6.86 10.56 0.55
C TRP A 7 -6.24 10.36 -0.82
N ARG A 8 -4.93 10.50 -0.89
CA ARG A 8 -4.25 10.39 -2.17
C ARG A 8 -3.25 9.25 -2.12
N VAL A 9 -3.21 8.49 -3.21
CA VAL A 9 -2.19 7.47 -3.40
C VAL A 9 -1.36 7.90 -4.59
N GLU A 10 -0.07 8.04 -4.35
CA GLU A 10 0.86 8.39 -5.41
C GLU A 10 1.69 7.17 -5.74
N VAL A 11 1.75 6.84 -7.01
CA VAL A 11 2.50 5.68 -7.48
C VAL A 11 3.64 6.18 -8.35
N SER A 12 4.85 5.78 -8.00
CA SER A 12 6.05 6.10 -8.78
C SER A 12 6.64 4.80 -9.29
N ILE A 13 6.98 4.77 -10.56
CA ILE A 13 7.47 3.55 -11.20
C ILE A 13 8.85 3.81 -11.77
N ALA A 14 9.77 2.91 -11.48
CA ALA A 14 11.14 2.97 -12.01
C ALA A 14 11.47 1.65 -12.65
N GLU A 15 12.06 1.72 -13.83
CA GLU A 15 12.53 0.54 -14.56
C GLU A 15 14.03 0.53 -14.53
N ASP A 16 14.60 -0.64 -14.26
CA ASP A 16 16.05 -0.79 -14.23
C ASP A 16 16.36 -2.16 -14.80
N GLY A 17 16.70 -2.19 -16.09
CA GLY A 17 16.93 -3.46 -16.76
C GLY A 17 15.66 -4.27 -16.83
N ASP A 18 15.71 -5.47 -16.24
CA ASP A 18 14.58 -6.38 -16.27
C ASP A 18 13.68 -6.23 -15.05
N VAL A 19 13.97 -5.27 -14.19
CA VAL A 19 13.21 -5.11 -12.95
C VAL A 19 12.42 -3.80 -13.01
N THR A 20 11.14 -3.89 -12.70
CA THR A 20 10.30 -2.72 -12.52
C THR A 20 9.95 -2.62 -11.04
N ARG A 21 10.15 -1.43 -10.49
CA ARG A 21 9.82 -1.16 -9.08
C ARG A 21 8.73 -0.12 -9.03
N SER A 22 7.69 -0.41 -8.32
CA SER A 22 6.61 0.54 -8.10
C SER A 22 6.56 0.87 -6.61
N THR A 23 6.45 2.15 -6.31
CA THR A 23 6.33 2.62 -4.93
C THR A 23 4.99 3.31 -4.80
N ALA A 24 4.20 2.90 -3.83
CA ALA A 24 2.90 3.50 -3.57
C ALA A 24 2.95 4.19 -2.22
N VAL A 25 2.50 5.44 -2.18
CA VAL A 25 2.45 6.21 -0.94
C VAL A 25 1.04 6.74 -0.78
N LEU A 26 0.41 6.37 0.32
CA LEU A 26 -0.92 6.86 0.67
C LEU A 26 -0.77 7.95 1.72
N ASN A 27 -1.38 9.10 1.46
CA ASN A 27 -1.39 10.19 2.42
C ASN A 27 -2.83 10.46 2.83
N THR A 28 -3.06 10.45 4.14
CA THR A 28 -4.39 10.68 4.68
C THR A 28 -4.58 12.17 4.95
N ASP A 29 -5.81 12.54 5.23
CA ASP A 29 -6.14 13.94 5.46
C ASP A 29 -5.62 14.46 6.81
N ASP A 30 -5.29 13.55 7.73
CA ASP A 30 -4.77 13.94 9.03
C ASP A 30 -3.25 13.79 9.12
N GLY A 31 -2.58 13.67 7.99
CA GLY A 31 -1.12 13.71 7.99
C GLY A 31 -0.42 12.38 8.13
N ARG A 32 -1.14 11.27 8.15
CA ARG A 32 -0.49 9.96 8.18
C ARG A 32 -0.05 9.57 6.78
N SER A 33 0.96 8.73 6.72
CA SER A 33 1.51 8.28 5.45
C SER A 33 1.84 6.80 5.54
N PHE A 34 1.48 6.05 4.50
CA PHE A 34 1.77 4.64 4.37
C PHE A 34 2.51 4.43 3.06
N ARG A 35 3.57 3.64 3.08
CA ARG A 35 4.40 3.43 1.92
C ARG A 35 4.62 1.94 1.70
N SER A 36 4.59 1.54 0.44
CA SER A 36 4.83 0.15 0.07
C SER A 36 5.55 0.09 -1.26
N GLU A 37 6.14 -1.06 -1.56
CA GLU A 37 6.82 -1.28 -2.82
C GLU A 37 6.40 -2.62 -3.41
N GLY A 38 6.42 -2.67 -4.72
CA GLY A 38 6.21 -3.91 -5.44
C GLY A 38 7.23 -4.01 -6.56
N LEU A 39 7.64 -5.21 -6.86
CA LEU A 39 8.62 -5.50 -7.90
C LEU A 39 8.02 -6.44 -8.92
N ALA A 40 8.40 -6.23 -10.17
CA ALA A 40 8.12 -7.17 -11.25
C ALA A 40 9.42 -7.40 -11.98
N ARG A 41 9.69 -8.65 -12.28
CA ARG A 41 10.93 -9.02 -12.95
C ARG A 41 10.58 -9.73 -14.24
N ARG A 42 11.09 -9.21 -15.35
CA ARG A 42 10.87 -9.81 -16.66
C ARG A 42 11.90 -10.91 -16.87
N ASN A 43 11.44 -12.02 -17.43
CA ASN A 43 12.39 -13.04 -17.91
C ASN A 43 13.12 -12.42 -19.10
N PRO A 44 14.47 -12.41 -19.09
CA PRO A 44 15.22 -11.77 -20.18
C PRO A 44 14.91 -12.33 -21.56
N GLN A 45 14.39 -13.57 -21.64
CA GLN A 45 14.08 -14.19 -22.93
C GLN A 45 12.69 -13.78 -23.45
N ASP A 46 11.88 -13.13 -22.62
CA ASP A 46 10.56 -12.70 -23.04
C ASP A 46 10.65 -11.41 -23.84
N THR A 47 9.68 -11.20 -24.70
CA THR A 47 9.55 -9.96 -25.42
C THR A 47 9.29 -8.84 -24.41
N PRO A 48 10.00 -7.73 -24.52
CA PRO A 48 9.77 -6.60 -23.59
C PRO A 48 8.33 -6.12 -23.65
N ALA A 49 7.73 -5.95 -22.50
CA ALA A 49 6.36 -5.46 -22.40
C ALA A 49 6.30 -4.56 -21.17
N PRO A 50 6.77 -3.31 -21.29
CA PRO A 50 6.88 -2.42 -20.11
C PRO A 50 5.56 -2.22 -19.39
N ARG A 51 4.46 -2.17 -20.12
CA ARG A 51 3.16 -1.97 -19.47
C ARG A 51 2.85 -3.09 -18.50
N ILE A 52 3.18 -4.32 -18.87
CA ILE A 52 2.92 -5.47 -18.00
C ILE A 52 3.73 -5.36 -16.72
N GLY A 53 5.00 -4.98 -16.85
CA GLY A 53 5.85 -4.77 -15.67
C GLY A 53 5.32 -3.68 -14.78
N ASP A 54 4.91 -2.56 -15.38
CA ASP A 54 4.36 -1.45 -14.61
C ASP A 54 3.10 -1.88 -13.85
N GLU A 55 2.20 -2.57 -14.53
CA GLU A 55 0.94 -2.98 -13.92
C GLU A 55 1.18 -4.01 -12.81
N LEU A 56 2.05 -4.97 -13.05
CA LEU A 56 2.29 -6.01 -12.07
C LEU A 56 3.00 -5.46 -10.84
N ALA A 57 4.03 -4.65 -11.04
CA ALA A 57 4.73 -4.06 -9.92
C ALA A 57 3.80 -3.18 -9.10
N THR A 58 2.95 -2.41 -9.79
CA THR A 58 2.01 -1.54 -9.09
C THR A 58 0.95 -2.34 -8.35
N ALA A 59 0.44 -3.42 -8.96
CA ALA A 59 -0.52 -4.27 -8.27
C ALA A 59 0.08 -4.85 -6.99
N ARG A 60 1.34 -5.26 -7.04
CA ARG A 60 2.02 -5.79 -5.86
C ARG A 60 2.22 -4.72 -4.79
N ALA A 61 2.59 -3.49 -5.22
CA ALA A 61 2.72 -2.38 -4.29
C ALA A 61 1.40 -2.06 -3.62
N MET A 62 0.32 -2.03 -4.40
CA MET A 62 -1.00 -1.72 -3.85
C MET A 62 -1.49 -2.82 -2.90
N SER A 63 -1.18 -4.08 -3.23
CA SER A 63 -1.54 -5.19 -2.36
C SER A 63 -0.85 -5.04 -1.00
N GLU A 64 0.43 -4.71 -1.02
CA GLU A 64 1.18 -4.52 0.22
C GLU A 64 0.66 -3.31 0.98
N LEU A 65 0.29 -2.25 0.27
CA LEU A 65 -0.28 -1.07 0.90
C LEU A 65 -1.58 -1.42 1.63
N THR A 66 -2.41 -2.26 1.00
CA THR A 66 -3.64 -2.71 1.62
C THR A 66 -3.36 -3.46 2.93
N HIS A 67 -2.34 -4.32 2.92
CA HIS A 67 -1.98 -5.04 4.13
C HIS A 67 -1.55 -4.09 5.24
N LYS A 68 -0.78 -3.07 4.90
CA LYS A 68 -0.33 -2.10 5.89
C LYS A 68 -1.50 -1.31 6.47
N LEU A 69 -2.48 -0.99 5.64
CA LEU A 69 -3.67 -0.32 6.14
C LEU A 69 -4.45 -1.22 7.10
N LEU A 70 -4.58 -2.50 6.77
CA LEU A 70 -5.28 -3.42 7.65
C LEU A 70 -4.56 -3.58 8.98
N GLU A 71 -3.23 -3.61 8.96
CA GLU A 71 -2.47 -3.66 10.19
C GLU A 71 -2.68 -2.39 11.02
N ALA A 72 -2.74 -1.25 10.34
CA ALA A 72 -2.99 0.01 11.04
C ALA A 72 -4.37 0.01 11.69
N VAL A 73 -5.37 -0.53 11.00
CA VAL A 73 -6.71 -0.64 11.57
C VAL A 73 -6.67 -1.46 12.85
N ALA A 74 -5.97 -2.59 12.82
CA ALA A 74 -5.89 -3.44 13.99
C ALA A 74 -5.23 -2.71 15.16
N ARG A 75 -4.12 -2.01 14.89
CA ARG A 75 -3.44 -1.26 15.93
C ARG A 75 -4.29 -0.12 16.46
N ASP A 76 -4.99 0.58 15.57
CA ASP A 76 -5.82 1.71 15.96
C ASP A 76 -6.98 1.23 16.83
N ILE A 77 -7.55 0.07 16.52
CA ILE A 77 -8.59 -0.49 17.35
C ILE A 77 -8.05 -0.83 18.73
N GLU A 78 -6.87 -1.45 18.79
CA GLU A 78 -6.25 -1.78 20.06
C GLU A 78 -5.98 -0.52 20.89
N GLU A 79 -5.47 0.53 20.27
CA GLU A 79 -5.17 1.75 20.99
C GLU A 79 -6.43 2.43 21.50
N THR A 80 -7.48 2.39 20.69
CA THR A 80 -8.72 3.03 21.09
C THR A 80 -9.42 2.27 22.20
N GLN A 81 -9.35 0.95 22.17
CA GLN A 81 -10.07 0.10 23.11
C GLN A 81 -9.14 -0.64 24.06
N GLY A 82 -7.86 -0.61 23.78
CA GLY A 82 -6.92 -1.47 24.46
C GLY A 82 -6.73 -1.18 25.91
N ALA A 83 -7.03 0.00 26.32
CA ALA A 83 -6.96 0.32 27.73
C ALA A 83 -8.07 -0.36 28.51
N ARG A 84 -9.11 -0.83 27.85
CA ARG A 84 -10.14 -1.54 28.54
C ARG A 84 -9.66 -2.88 28.84
N PRO A 85 -9.61 -3.20 29.98
CA PRO A 85 -9.13 -4.51 30.28
C PRO A 85 -10.06 -5.45 29.69
N GLN A 86 -9.87 -5.65 29.04
CA GLN A 86 -10.51 -6.31 28.55
C GLN A 86 -11.48 -6.90 29.10
N HIS A 87 -12.04 -6.38 29.48
CA HIS A 87 -12.87 -6.76 29.78
C HIS A 87 -13.55 -7.11 29.09
N LEU A 88 -13.50 -7.10 28.80
CA LEU A 88 -13.89 -7.42 28.16
C LEU A 88 -14.25 -8.17 27.98
N VAL A 89 -14.40 -8.24 28.07
CA VAL A 89 -14.59 -8.79 27.83
C VAL A 89 -14.74 -9.27 27.88
N GLY A 90 -14.97 -9.43 28.03
CA GLY A 90 -14.91 -10.01 28.15
C GLY A 90 -14.99 -10.23 28.14
#